data_ead8f11df3fb020715202d9a0123fd68
#
_entry.id   ead8f11df3fb020715202d9a0123fd68
#
_cell.length_a   1.000
_cell.length_b   1.000
_cell.length_c   1.000
_cell.angle_alpha   90.00
_cell.angle_beta   90.00
_cell.angle_gamma   90.00
#
_symmetry.space_group_name_H-M   'P 1'
#
loop_
_entity.id
_entity.type
_entity.pdbx_description
1 polymer ?
#
loop_
_entity_poly.entity_id
_entity_poly.type
_entity_poly.pdbx_seq_one_letter_code
_entity_poly.pdbx_strand_id
1 'polypeptide(L)'
;ELQQEFGMAVLLITHDLNIVLRFAQRVGVMSRGAIVETAPTAELFAMPRHEYTRMLLNSRPSREISEIASDSPELVGAEKLRCTFHIKRGWFRRDDFHAVRDVSLDVRRGETLGVVGESGSGKTTLGLALLRLQPSSGTIRLNGQPVDALAQRAFRPMRKNLQVVFQDPYSSLSPRRTIEQIVGEGLALHFP
;
A
#
# COMPACT_ATOMS: atom_id res chain seq x y z
N GLU A 1 -5.61 21.51 18.40
CA GLU A 1 -4.90 22.73 18.84
C GLU A 1 -5.49 23.97 18.18
N LEU A 2 -5.40 24.17 16.84
CA LEU A 2 -5.92 25.35 16.14
C LEU A 2 -7.42 25.59 16.37
N GLN A 3 -8.23 24.54 16.37
CA GLN A 3 -9.67 24.65 16.65
C GLN A 3 -9.95 25.22 18.02
N GLN A 4 -9.19 24.81 19.03
CA GLN A 4 -9.36 25.31 20.41
C GLN A 4 -8.81 26.72 20.55
N GLU A 5 -7.70 27.02 19.91
CA GLU A 5 -7.04 28.32 19.96
C GLU A 5 -7.87 29.43 19.28
N PHE A 6 -8.46 29.14 18.13
CA PHE A 6 -9.22 30.11 17.33
C PHE A 6 -10.75 29.99 17.46
N GLY A 7 -11.26 29.01 18.23
CA GLY A 7 -12.71 28.80 18.41
C GLY A 7 -13.45 28.47 17.11
N MET A 8 -12.74 27.92 16.11
CA MET A 8 -13.31 27.67 14.77
C MET A 8 -14.15 26.40 14.72
N ALA A 9 -15.20 26.40 13.88
CA ALA A 9 -15.88 25.18 13.49
C ALA A 9 -15.12 24.49 12.37
N VAL A 10 -15.03 23.15 12.44
CA VAL A 10 -14.36 22.33 11.44
C VAL A 10 -15.34 21.36 10.81
N LEU A 11 -15.50 21.40 9.49
CA LEU A 11 -16.17 20.38 8.71
C LEU A 11 -15.11 19.47 8.09
N LEU A 12 -15.05 18.22 8.57
CA LEU A 12 -14.13 17.20 8.07
C LEU A 12 -14.88 16.24 7.15
N ILE A 13 -14.44 16.15 5.89
CA ILE A 13 -14.96 15.18 4.91
C ILE A 13 -13.89 14.13 4.68
N THR A 14 -14.19 12.89 5.01
CA THR A 14 -13.24 11.78 4.92
C THR A 14 -13.98 10.44 4.80
N HIS A 15 -13.29 9.45 4.25
CA HIS A 15 -13.71 8.05 4.26
C HIS A 15 -13.03 7.26 5.40
N ASP A 16 -12.10 7.87 6.12
CA ASP A 16 -11.39 7.21 7.24
C ASP A 16 -12.18 7.37 8.55
N LEU A 17 -12.84 6.30 8.93
CA LEU A 17 -13.63 6.23 10.16
C LEU A 17 -12.80 6.38 11.44
N ASN A 18 -11.48 6.06 11.41
CA ASN A 18 -10.60 6.23 12.57
C ASN A 18 -10.31 7.71 12.82
N ILE A 19 -10.16 8.50 11.75
CA ILE A 19 -10.01 9.95 11.83
C ILE A 19 -11.28 10.54 12.43
N VAL A 20 -12.46 10.12 11.95
CA VAL A 20 -13.75 10.58 12.50
C VAL A 20 -13.86 10.28 13.99
N LEU A 21 -13.53 9.06 14.42
CA LEU A 21 -13.55 8.66 15.84
C LEU A 21 -12.67 9.53 16.73
N ARG A 22 -11.51 9.98 16.21
CA ARG A 22 -10.54 10.76 17.00
C ARG A 22 -10.88 12.23 17.10
N PHE A 23 -11.50 12.82 16.07
CA PHE A 23 -11.56 14.27 15.93
C PHE A 23 -12.98 14.83 15.85
N ALA A 24 -13.99 14.05 15.48
CA ALA A 24 -15.33 14.54 15.29
C ALA A 24 -16.23 14.27 16.50
N GLN A 25 -16.92 15.29 17.00
CA GLN A 25 -17.94 15.15 18.06
C GLN A 25 -19.23 14.57 17.51
N ARG A 26 -19.58 14.92 16.27
CA ARG A 26 -20.78 14.46 15.56
C ARG A 26 -20.41 14.04 14.16
N VAL A 27 -21.05 13.02 13.65
CA VAL A 27 -20.81 12.49 12.32
C VAL A 27 -22.09 12.40 11.52
N GLY A 28 -22.03 12.77 10.24
CA GLY A 28 -23.08 12.54 9.25
C GLY A 28 -22.61 11.50 8.25
N VAL A 29 -23.36 10.42 8.10
CA VAL A 29 -23.08 9.38 7.10
C VAL A 29 -23.81 9.73 5.81
N MET A 30 -23.05 9.81 4.71
CA MET A 30 -23.58 10.18 3.40
C MET A 30 -23.62 8.97 2.46
N SER A 31 -24.75 8.77 1.79
CA SER A 31 -24.91 7.73 0.77
C SER A 31 -25.77 8.27 -0.36
N ARG A 32 -25.38 8.02 -1.61
CA ARG A 32 -26.11 8.41 -2.83
C ARG A 32 -26.56 9.88 -2.84
N GLY A 33 -25.70 10.77 -2.38
CA GLY A 33 -25.95 12.21 -2.37
C GLY A 33 -26.82 12.72 -1.19
N ALA A 34 -27.23 11.86 -0.25
CA ALA A 34 -28.04 12.23 0.91
C ALA A 34 -27.35 11.87 2.22
N ILE A 35 -27.56 12.68 3.27
CA ILE A 35 -27.19 12.29 4.64
C ILE A 35 -28.24 11.30 5.13
N VAL A 36 -27.84 10.07 5.32
CA VAL A 36 -28.72 8.96 5.72
C VAL A 36 -28.82 8.79 7.22
N GLU A 37 -27.80 9.22 7.96
CA GLU A 37 -27.76 9.19 9.43
C GLU A 37 -26.87 10.29 9.96
N THR A 38 -27.30 10.91 11.08
CA THR A 38 -26.47 11.88 11.83
C THR A 38 -26.65 11.64 13.31
N ALA A 39 -25.55 11.50 14.05
CA ALA A 39 -25.57 11.33 15.50
C ALA A 39 -24.24 11.78 16.12
N PRO A 40 -24.17 11.93 17.46
CA PRO A 40 -22.90 11.99 18.17
C PRO A 40 -22.02 10.79 17.80
N THR A 41 -20.73 11.02 17.63
CA THR A 41 -19.80 10.01 17.11
C THR A 41 -19.84 8.72 17.94
N ALA A 42 -19.79 8.83 19.28
CA ALA A 42 -19.85 7.68 20.16
C ALA A 42 -21.14 6.85 19.99
N GLU A 43 -22.29 7.52 19.85
CA GLU A 43 -23.58 6.85 19.65
C GLU A 43 -23.67 6.14 18.32
N LEU A 44 -23.27 6.81 17.23
CA LEU A 44 -23.34 6.25 15.88
C LEU A 44 -22.47 4.99 15.74
N PHE A 45 -21.28 4.99 16.37
CA PHE A 45 -20.39 3.83 16.32
C PHE A 45 -20.85 2.68 17.22
N ALA A 46 -21.53 2.97 18.34
CA ALA A 46 -22.05 1.95 19.25
C ALA A 46 -23.38 1.34 18.75
N MET A 47 -24.28 2.16 18.21
CA MET A 47 -25.62 1.76 17.82
C MET A 47 -26.06 2.40 16.49
N PRO A 48 -25.46 1.99 15.36
CA PRO A 48 -25.84 2.51 14.05
C PRO A 48 -27.27 2.11 13.71
N ARG A 49 -28.11 3.07 13.31
CA ARG A 49 -29.53 2.87 13.05
C ARG A 49 -29.79 2.55 11.58
N HIS A 50 -29.09 3.26 10.67
CA HIS A 50 -29.28 3.06 9.23
C HIS A 50 -28.53 1.82 8.73
N GLU A 51 -29.13 1.07 7.80
CA GLU A 51 -28.55 -0.15 7.23
C GLU A 51 -27.18 0.11 6.58
N TYR A 52 -27.07 1.19 5.81
CA TYR A 52 -25.81 1.56 5.17
C TYR A 52 -24.71 1.88 6.19
N THR A 53 -25.05 2.54 7.31
CA THR A 53 -24.09 2.81 8.39
C THR A 53 -23.57 1.51 9.00
N ARG A 54 -24.50 0.55 9.27
CA ARG A 54 -24.11 -0.79 9.76
C ARG A 54 -23.19 -1.51 8.79
N MET A 55 -23.54 -1.51 7.50
CA MET A 55 -22.69 -2.10 6.46
C MET A 55 -21.32 -1.44 6.42
N LEU A 56 -21.25 -0.11 6.44
CA LEU A 56 -19.99 0.66 6.42
C LEU A 56 -19.10 0.34 7.63
N LEU A 57 -19.68 0.26 8.83
CA LEU A 57 -18.94 -0.07 10.04
C LEU A 57 -18.48 -1.54 10.08
N ASN A 58 -19.31 -2.46 9.59
CA ASN A 58 -18.99 -3.89 9.51
C ASN A 58 -18.00 -4.22 8.39
N SER A 59 -17.85 -3.33 7.41
CA SER A 59 -16.86 -3.49 6.32
C SER A 59 -15.41 -3.25 6.77
N ARG A 60 -15.20 -2.88 8.03
CA ARG A 60 -13.84 -2.78 8.58
C ARG A 60 -13.22 -4.17 8.63
N PRO A 61 -11.99 -4.32 8.12
CA PRO A 61 -11.29 -5.58 8.27
C PRO A 61 -11.18 -5.93 9.76
N SER A 62 -11.69 -7.10 10.14
CA SER A 62 -11.41 -7.64 11.47
C SER A 62 -9.91 -7.92 11.58
N ARG A 63 -9.34 -7.64 12.74
CA ARG A 63 -7.94 -7.98 13.00
C ARG A 63 -7.85 -9.48 13.30
N GLU A 64 -7.92 -10.29 12.27
CA GLU A 64 -7.61 -11.72 12.36
C GLU A 64 -6.14 -11.91 11.96
N ILE A 65 -5.26 -11.89 12.94
CA ILE A 65 -3.85 -12.22 12.73
C ILE A 65 -3.70 -13.69 13.05
N SER A 66 -3.49 -14.49 12.02
CA SER A 66 -3.07 -15.89 12.21
C SER A 66 -1.64 -15.92 12.74
N GLU A 67 -1.37 -16.75 13.73
CA GLU A 67 -0.01 -17.01 14.17
C GLU A 67 0.78 -17.64 13.03
N ILE A 68 1.97 -17.11 12.78
CA ILE A 68 2.87 -17.64 11.78
C ILE A 68 3.72 -18.72 12.46
N ALA A 69 3.73 -19.91 11.89
CA ALA A 69 4.58 -20.99 12.38
C ALA A 69 6.05 -20.55 12.36
N SER A 70 6.79 -20.83 13.42
CA SER A 70 8.19 -20.41 13.58
C SER A 70 9.12 -20.95 12.50
N ASP A 71 8.73 -22.07 11.87
CA ASP A 71 9.42 -22.75 10.77
C ASP A 71 8.92 -22.33 9.38
N SER A 72 7.99 -21.34 9.29
CA SER A 72 7.51 -20.84 8.02
C SER A 72 8.66 -20.33 7.14
N PRO A 73 8.76 -20.79 5.87
CA PRO A 73 9.86 -20.42 4.99
C PRO A 73 9.82 -18.94 4.61
N GLU A 74 11.01 -18.33 4.48
CA GLU A 74 11.17 -17.02 3.88
C GLU A 74 10.72 -17.03 2.42
N LEU A 75 9.78 -16.16 2.06
CA LEU A 75 9.35 -15.98 0.67
C LEU A 75 10.06 -14.80 0.00
N VAL A 76 10.25 -13.72 0.73
CA VAL A 76 10.96 -12.54 0.25
C VAL A 76 11.93 -12.10 1.32
N GLY A 77 13.18 -11.88 0.97
CA GLY A 77 14.19 -11.32 1.85
C GLY A 77 14.95 -10.21 1.15
N ALA A 78 15.42 -9.25 1.93
CA ALA A 78 16.34 -8.22 1.48
C ALA A 78 17.44 -7.99 2.52
N GLU A 79 18.67 -7.81 2.06
CA GLU A 79 19.79 -7.44 2.90
C GLU A 79 20.50 -6.21 2.35
N LYS A 80 20.63 -5.20 3.21
CA LYS A 80 21.30 -3.93 2.90
C LYS A 80 20.83 -3.32 1.58
N LEU A 81 19.52 -3.39 1.34
CA LEU A 81 18.90 -2.88 0.11
C LEU A 81 19.02 -1.36 0.07
N ARG A 82 19.51 -0.84 -1.06
CA ARG A 82 19.66 0.60 -1.31
C ARG A 82 19.07 0.97 -2.63
N CYS A 83 18.37 2.11 -2.69
CA CYS A 83 17.92 2.73 -3.93
C CYS A 83 18.41 4.16 -3.98
N THR A 84 19.18 4.47 -5.01
CA THR A 84 19.73 5.80 -5.23
C THR A 84 19.24 6.35 -6.56
N PHE A 85 18.70 7.55 -6.55
CA PHE A 85 18.32 8.30 -7.75
C PHE A 85 19.35 9.37 -8.01
N HIS A 86 19.89 9.41 -9.23
CA HIS A 86 20.82 10.43 -9.67
C HIS A 86 20.04 11.61 -10.26
N ILE A 87 19.93 12.69 -9.49
CA ILE A 87 19.22 13.90 -9.86
C ILE A 87 20.21 14.87 -10.55
N LYS A 88 19.96 15.21 -11.81
CA LYS A 88 20.76 16.23 -12.50
C LYS A 88 20.34 17.61 -12.01
N ARG A 89 21.27 18.37 -11.43
CA ARG A 89 21.13 19.79 -11.09
C ARG A 89 21.98 20.63 -12.05
N GLY A 90 21.37 21.07 -13.14
CA GLY A 90 22.07 21.85 -14.15
C GLY A 90 23.00 21.01 -15.07
N TRP A 91 23.90 21.65 -15.79
CA TRP A 91 24.73 21.01 -16.82
C TRP A 91 25.87 20.15 -16.25
N PHE A 92 26.38 20.46 -15.05
CA PHE A 92 27.59 19.83 -14.52
C PHE A 92 27.44 19.20 -13.12
N ARG A 93 26.25 19.31 -12.46
CA ARG A 93 26.08 18.80 -11.11
C ARG A 93 25.06 17.66 -11.08
N ARG A 94 25.46 16.56 -10.43
CA ARG A 94 24.59 15.44 -10.10
C ARG A 94 24.53 15.32 -8.58
N ASP A 95 23.34 15.26 -8.03
CA ASP A 95 23.11 14.98 -6.62
C ASP A 95 22.50 13.59 -6.50
N ASP A 96 22.97 12.81 -5.55
CA ASP A 96 22.43 11.49 -5.26
C ASP A 96 21.36 11.57 -4.19
N PHE A 97 20.16 11.16 -4.54
CA PHE A 97 19.05 11.03 -3.60
C PHE A 97 18.87 9.56 -3.21
N HIS A 98 19.18 9.24 -1.95
CA HIS A 98 19.04 7.90 -1.40
C HIS A 98 17.63 7.70 -0.86
N ALA A 99 16.73 7.14 -1.66
CA ALA A 99 15.35 6.89 -1.28
C ALA A 99 15.19 5.67 -0.34
N VAL A 100 16.08 4.68 -0.46
CA VAL A 100 16.17 3.53 0.44
C VAL A 100 17.63 3.39 0.88
N ARG A 101 17.87 3.24 2.20
CA ARG A 101 19.20 3.22 2.79
C ARG A 101 19.36 1.99 3.66
N ASP A 102 20.14 1.00 3.20
CA ASP A 102 20.53 -0.18 3.96
C ASP A 102 19.36 -0.93 4.65
N VAL A 103 18.23 -1.05 3.97
CA VAL A 103 17.07 -1.74 4.52
C VAL A 103 17.28 -3.24 4.44
N SER A 104 17.11 -3.91 5.57
CA SER A 104 17.06 -5.37 5.64
C SER A 104 15.72 -5.78 6.23
N LEU A 105 15.07 -6.75 5.61
CA LEU A 105 13.78 -7.32 6.02
C LEU A 105 13.62 -8.72 5.45
N ASP A 106 12.74 -9.49 6.07
CA ASP A 106 12.22 -10.75 5.52
C ASP A 106 10.70 -10.79 5.65
N VAL A 107 10.07 -11.55 4.78
CA VAL A 107 8.63 -11.84 4.79
C VAL A 107 8.46 -13.33 4.59
N ARG A 108 7.77 -13.97 5.54
CA ARG A 108 7.56 -15.42 5.55
C ARG A 108 6.23 -15.81 4.91
N ARG A 109 6.07 -17.08 4.64
CA ARG A 109 4.82 -17.61 4.11
C ARG A 109 3.67 -17.38 5.11
N GLY A 110 2.57 -16.78 4.63
CA GLY A 110 1.41 -16.43 5.44
C GLY A 110 1.55 -15.15 6.24
N GLU A 111 2.71 -14.47 6.16
CA GLU A 111 2.96 -13.21 6.84
C GLU A 111 2.47 -12.00 6.05
N THR A 112 1.98 -11.00 6.79
CA THR A 112 1.75 -9.65 6.28
C THR A 112 2.67 -8.68 6.99
N LEU A 113 3.68 -8.17 6.29
CA LEU A 113 4.58 -7.14 6.80
C LEU A 113 4.03 -5.75 6.46
N GLY A 114 3.67 -4.96 7.46
CA GLY A 114 3.25 -3.57 7.30
C GLY A 114 4.44 -2.61 7.30
N VAL A 115 4.63 -1.85 6.22
CA VAL A 115 5.64 -0.78 6.14
C VAL A 115 4.96 0.57 6.25
N VAL A 116 5.23 1.32 7.31
CA VAL A 116 4.62 2.62 7.60
C VAL A 116 5.66 3.74 7.61
N GLY A 117 5.21 4.97 7.42
CA GLY A 117 6.04 6.16 7.41
C GLY A 117 5.38 7.31 6.65
N GLU A 118 5.94 8.51 6.75
CA GLU A 118 5.44 9.72 6.10
C GLU A 118 5.47 9.63 4.56
N SER A 119 4.72 10.51 3.89
CA SER A 119 4.81 10.64 2.43
C SER A 119 6.25 10.97 2.02
N GLY A 120 6.75 10.30 0.98
CA GLY A 120 8.14 10.48 0.53
C GLY A 120 9.20 9.71 1.32
N SER A 121 8.85 8.92 2.34
CA SER A 121 9.83 8.15 3.13
C SER A 121 10.45 6.93 2.42
N GLY A 122 10.11 6.68 1.15
CA GLY A 122 10.71 5.61 0.36
C GLY A 122 9.93 4.28 0.33
N LYS A 123 8.74 4.18 0.97
CA LYS A 123 7.95 2.92 1.03
C LYS A 123 7.66 2.33 -0.34
N THR A 124 7.15 3.14 -1.26
CA THR A 124 6.86 2.71 -2.64
C THR A 124 8.13 2.28 -3.36
N THR A 125 9.22 3.03 -3.17
CA THR A 125 10.52 2.70 -3.76
C THR A 125 11.04 1.36 -3.23
N LEU A 126 10.90 1.10 -1.93
CA LEU A 126 11.25 -0.17 -1.31
C LEU A 126 10.46 -1.34 -1.93
N GLY A 127 9.13 -1.19 -2.02
CA GLY A 127 8.27 -2.22 -2.64
C GLY A 127 8.65 -2.49 -4.10
N LEU A 128 8.86 -1.45 -4.90
CA LEU A 128 9.29 -1.59 -6.30
C LEU A 128 10.68 -2.21 -6.43
N ALA A 129 11.60 -1.91 -5.51
CA ALA A 129 12.92 -2.51 -5.49
C ALA A 129 12.88 -4.01 -5.19
N LEU A 130 12.09 -4.43 -4.20
CA LEU A 130 11.87 -5.85 -3.87
C LEU A 130 11.31 -6.64 -5.06
N LEU A 131 10.44 -6.01 -5.86
CA LEU A 131 9.90 -6.58 -7.10
C LEU A 131 10.84 -6.45 -8.31
N ARG A 132 12.03 -5.87 -8.12
CA ARG A 132 13.00 -5.57 -9.19
C ARG A 132 12.40 -4.74 -10.34
N LEU A 133 11.46 -3.86 -10.00
CA LEU A 133 10.89 -2.84 -10.89
C LEU A 133 11.66 -1.51 -10.79
N GLN A 134 12.41 -1.31 -9.69
CA GLN A 134 13.30 -0.18 -9.46
C GLN A 134 14.74 -0.68 -9.30
N PRO A 135 15.73 -0.07 -9.98
CA PRO A 135 17.14 -0.40 -9.75
C PRO A 135 17.54 -0.23 -8.29
N SER A 136 18.24 -1.21 -7.78
CA SER A 136 18.69 -1.24 -6.39
C SER A 136 20.03 -1.97 -6.28
N SER A 137 20.72 -1.78 -5.17
CA SER A 137 21.88 -2.56 -4.73
C SER A 137 21.58 -3.23 -3.41
N GLY A 138 22.36 -4.23 -3.04
CA GLY A 138 22.10 -5.13 -1.93
C GLY A 138 21.53 -6.45 -2.43
N THR A 139 21.28 -7.40 -1.54
CA THR A 139 20.79 -8.73 -1.89
C THR A 139 19.28 -8.80 -1.78
N ILE A 140 18.61 -9.37 -2.77
CA ILE A 140 17.18 -9.71 -2.75
C ILE A 140 17.05 -11.21 -2.91
N ARG A 141 16.30 -11.85 -2.03
CA ARG A 141 16.00 -13.29 -2.10
C ARG A 141 14.52 -13.52 -2.35
N LEU A 142 14.21 -14.49 -3.19
CA LEU A 142 12.87 -15.03 -3.41
C LEU A 142 12.90 -16.53 -3.16
N ASN A 143 12.05 -17.02 -2.26
CA ASN A 143 12.04 -18.41 -1.81
C ASN A 143 13.45 -18.89 -1.40
N GLY A 144 14.20 -18.07 -0.67
CA GLY A 144 15.56 -18.33 -0.23
C GLY A 144 16.65 -18.22 -1.31
N GLN A 145 16.30 -17.98 -2.57
CA GLN A 145 17.27 -17.86 -3.68
C GLN A 145 17.60 -16.39 -3.98
N PRO A 146 18.89 -16.00 -4.09
CA PRO A 146 19.28 -14.67 -4.47
C PRO A 146 18.85 -14.38 -5.91
N VAL A 147 18.20 -13.24 -6.13
CA VAL A 147 17.67 -12.85 -7.46
C VAL A 147 18.21 -11.52 -7.96
N ASP A 148 18.92 -10.77 -7.12
CA ASP A 148 19.47 -9.44 -7.45
C ASP A 148 20.37 -9.45 -8.69
N ALA A 149 21.24 -10.43 -8.81
CA ALA A 149 22.18 -10.57 -9.93
C ALA A 149 21.58 -11.23 -11.19
N LEU A 150 20.36 -11.76 -11.14
CA LEU A 150 19.76 -12.43 -12.29
C LEU A 150 19.47 -11.43 -13.43
N ALA A 151 19.80 -11.84 -14.67
CA ALA A 151 19.35 -11.10 -15.84
C ALA A 151 17.81 -11.04 -15.90
N GLN A 152 17.23 -9.97 -16.47
CA GLN A 152 15.77 -9.79 -16.57
C GLN A 152 15.05 -10.98 -17.23
N ARG A 153 15.70 -11.61 -18.24
CA ARG A 153 15.14 -12.80 -18.90
C ARG A 153 15.02 -14.00 -17.96
N ALA A 154 16.01 -14.20 -17.09
CA ALA A 154 16.02 -15.28 -16.11
C ALA A 154 15.03 -15.01 -14.94
N PHE A 155 14.81 -13.75 -14.59
CA PHE A 155 13.87 -13.34 -13.56
C PHE A 155 12.39 -13.39 -14.02
N ARG A 156 12.14 -13.23 -15.32
CA ARG A 156 10.78 -13.15 -15.90
C ARG A 156 9.84 -14.31 -15.48
N PRO A 157 10.26 -15.58 -15.46
CA PRO A 157 9.40 -16.68 -15.03
C PRO A 157 8.97 -16.60 -13.56
N MET A 158 9.78 -15.95 -12.70
CA MET A 158 9.50 -15.79 -11.27
C MET A 158 8.43 -14.73 -11.00
N ARG A 159 8.20 -13.81 -11.93
CA ARG A 159 7.21 -12.72 -11.79
C ARG A 159 5.78 -13.21 -11.64
N LYS A 160 5.45 -14.40 -12.13
CA LYS A 160 4.12 -15.01 -11.93
C LYS A 160 3.76 -15.21 -10.44
N ASN A 161 4.78 -15.32 -9.59
CA ASN A 161 4.62 -15.51 -8.15
C ASN A 161 4.63 -14.17 -7.38
N LEU A 162 4.83 -13.05 -8.08
CA LEU A 162 4.92 -11.71 -7.50
C LEU A 162 3.79 -10.85 -8.04
N GLN A 163 2.94 -10.36 -7.16
CA GLN A 163 1.82 -9.50 -7.51
C GLN A 163 1.98 -8.14 -6.87
N VAL A 164 1.51 -7.10 -7.54
CA VAL A 164 1.49 -5.74 -7.02
C VAL A 164 0.12 -5.11 -7.22
N VAL A 165 -0.37 -4.46 -6.18
CA VAL A 165 -1.56 -3.60 -6.25
C VAL A 165 -1.09 -2.18 -6.01
N PHE A 166 -1.23 -1.33 -7.02
CA PHE A 166 -0.87 0.08 -6.91
C PHE A 166 -1.92 0.87 -6.12
N GLN A 167 -1.48 1.96 -5.51
CA GLN A 167 -2.35 2.85 -4.72
C GLN A 167 -3.47 3.46 -5.58
N ASP A 168 -3.21 3.71 -6.86
CA ASP A 168 -4.20 4.12 -7.85
C ASP A 168 -4.33 3.04 -8.94
N PRO A 169 -5.27 2.08 -8.78
CA PRO A 169 -5.44 1.01 -9.74
C PRO A 169 -5.97 1.49 -11.10
N TYR A 170 -6.70 2.59 -11.15
CA TYR A 170 -7.27 3.11 -12.39
C TYR A 170 -6.21 3.65 -13.34
N SER A 171 -5.20 4.34 -12.83
CA SER A 171 -4.08 4.84 -13.65
C SER A 171 -3.19 3.71 -14.19
N SER A 172 -3.29 2.51 -13.59
CA SER A 172 -2.52 1.34 -13.99
C SER A 172 -3.15 0.59 -15.16
N LEU A 173 -4.41 0.85 -15.47
CA LEU A 173 -5.15 0.19 -16.54
C LEU A 173 -5.21 1.08 -17.79
N SER A 174 -4.94 0.50 -18.95
CA SER A 174 -5.06 1.24 -20.21
C SER A 174 -6.54 1.46 -20.57
N PRO A 175 -7.02 2.71 -20.69
CA PRO A 175 -8.40 2.99 -21.07
C PRO A 175 -8.74 2.60 -22.53
N ARG A 176 -7.73 2.20 -23.30
CA ARG A 176 -7.88 1.76 -24.71
C ARG A 176 -8.04 0.25 -24.83
N ARG A 177 -7.97 -0.50 -23.74
CA ARG A 177 -8.10 -1.97 -23.74
C ARG A 177 -9.46 -2.39 -23.22
N THR A 178 -9.98 -3.50 -23.74
CA THR A 178 -11.17 -4.13 -23.19
C THR A 178 -10.84 -4.83 -21.87
N ILE A 179 -11.85 -5.14 -21.07
CA ILE A 179 -11.70 -5.91 -19.82
C ILE A 179 -11.05 -7.26 -20.11
N GLU A 180 -11.47 -7.95 -21.17
CA GLU A 180 -10.89 -9.21 -21.61
C GLU A 180 -9.39 -9.09 -21.90
N GLN A 181 -8.97 -8.03 -22.61
CA GLN A 181 -7.56 -7.78 -22.90
C GLN A 181 -6.75 -7.49 -21.64
N ILE A 182 -7.32 -6.75 -20.67
CA ILE A 182 -6.65 -6.43 -19.41
C ILE A 182 -6.47 -7.68 -18.56
N VAL A 183 -7.53 -8.48 -18.39
CA VAL A 183 -7.48 -9.72 -17.60
C VAL A 183 -6.65 -10.80 -18.31
N GLY A 184 -6.80 -10.92 -19.63
CA GLY A 184 -6.11 -11.92 -20.43
C GLY A 184 -4.61 -11.67 -20.63
N GLU A 185 -4.13 -10.43 -20.48
CA GLU A 185 -2.71 -10.09 -20.72
C GLU A 185 -1.76 -10.91 -19.83
N GLY A 186 -2.07 -11.02 -18.55
CA GLY A 186 -1.25 -11.82 -17.61
C GLY A 186 -1.27 -13.31 -17.95
N LEU A 187 -2.43 -13.84 -18.34
CA LEU A 187 -2.58 -15.24 -18.76
C LEU A 187 -1.77 -15.51 -20.03
N ALA A 188 -1.94 -14.70 -21.06
CA ALA A 188 -1.22 -14.86 -22.33
C ALA A 188 0.33 -14.75 -22.16
N LEU A 189 0.78 -13.97 -21.17
CA LEU A 189 2.20 -13.80 -20.89
C LEU A 189 2.85 -14.99 -20.15
N HIS A 190 2.09 -15.59 -19.22
CA HIS A 190 2.61 -16.61 -18.31
C HIS A 190 2.15 -18.03 -18.63
N PHE A 191 1.09 -18.18 -19.43
CA PHE A 191 0.48 -19.44 -19.84
C PHE A 191 0.12 -19.38 -21.34
N PRO A 192 1.12 -19.24 -22.23
CA PRO A 192 0.91 -19.14 -23.68
C PRO A 192 0.32 -20.41 -24.30
#